data_7bd328a95f276315fa5d741a4f897784
#
_entry.id   7bd328a95f276315fa5d741a4f897784
#
_cell.length_a   1.000
_cell.length_b   1.000
_cell.length_c   1.000
_cell.angle_alpha   90.00
_cell.angle_beta   90.00
_cell.angle_gamma   90.00
#
_symmetry.space_group_name_H-M   'P 1'
#
loop_
_entity.id
_entity.type
_entity.pdbx_description
1 polymer ?
#
loop_
_entity_poly.entity_id
_entity_poly.type
_entity_poly.pdbx_seq_one_letter_code
_entity_poly.pdbx_strand_id
1 'polypeptide(L)'
;MRIITKTHLSRRTFIRGMGVTMALPFLESMVPAQTPLAKTAANPQIRLGMCFIPHGAVMANWTPAEEGTLKLSRTLLPLEAYQDQVVVLSNLAHKMAGPQGAGDNGGDHTRCPAVFLNGVHPKRTDGADIFAGVTIDQMAAQQIGQETLLPSLELATEDYSGLVGSCDVGFSCTYMNTISWSTPTTPMPMEINPRVVFDRMFGDGATPEERLERIERQRSILDAVTGQIRRLQGNLGPNDRNRVSEYLDTVREIERRIQLAEKQHGDSSLNVPASPTGIPDDHQEHSKLMFDLMALAFQADITRVSTFMMAREVSYRTFPMLGISEGFHPASHHQNNAAKLEALTKINSYHVALLAHLLERLKATPDGDGNLLDHSLILYGSAMSNSNVHDHAPLPVLVVGGANGRLKGGRHIKYPEGTPMANLLLTILDKAGIRRDSVGDSTGLLVEV
;
A
#
# COMPACT_ATOMS: atom_id res chain seq x y z
N MET A 1 -25.83 -13.36 -37.14
CA MET A 1 -26.26 -14.28 -36.07
C MET A 1 -25.05 -14.53 -35.16
N ARG A 2 -25.00 -13.99 -33.93
CA ARG A 2 -23.90 -14.27 -33.01
C ARG A 2 -24.20 -15.63 -32.37
N ILE A 3 -23.37 -16.63 -32.67
CA ILE A 3 -23.44 -17.94 -32.03
C ILE A 3 -22.88 -17.77 -30.61
N ILE A 4 -23.74 -17.89 -29.60
CA ILE A 4 -23.33 -17.89 -28.20
C ILE A 4 -22.73 -19.28 -27.89
N THR A 5 -21.40 -19.36 -27.81
CA THR A 5 -20.74 -20.58 -27.33
C THR A 5 -20.84 -20.66 -25.82
N LYS A 6 -21.14 -21.83 -25.27
CA LYS A 6 -21.19 -22.05 -23.80
C LYS A 6 -19.81 -22.04 -23.12
N THR A 7 -18.74 -21.84 -23.87
CA THR A 7 -17.36 -21.80 -23.37
C THR A 7 -17.01 -20.39 -22.92
N HIS A 8 -16.55 -20.26 -21.70
CA HIS A 8 -16.01 -19.02 -21.12
C HIS A 8 -14.64 -19.28 -20.51
N LEU A 9 -13.81 -18.25 -20.40
CA LEU A 9 -12.55 -18.33 -19.69
C LEU A 9 -12.79 -18.42 -18.19
N SER A 10 -11.99 -19.22 -17.47
CA SER A 10 -11.99 -19.20 -16.02
C SER A 10 -11.43 -17.84 -15.53
N ARG A 11 -11.98 -17.27 -14.45
CA ARG A 11 -11.42 -16.10 -13.77
C ARG A 11 -9.96 -16.30 -13.36
N ARG A 12 -9.55 -17.53 -13.10
CA ARG A 12 -8.18 -17.94 -12.73
C ARG A 12 -7.42 -18.48 -13.95
N THR A 13 -7.56 -17.80 -15.09
CA THR A 13 -6.77 -18.18 -16.27
C THR A 13 -5.38 -17.57 -16.16
N PHE A 14 -4.37 -18.44 -16.07
CA PHE A 14 -2.95 -18.06 -16.05
C PHE A 14 -2.30 -18.44 -17.38
N ILE A 15 -1.43 -17.58 -17.87
CA ILE A 15 -0.52 -17.87 -18.97
C ILE A 15 0.80 -18.34 -18.34
N ARG A 16 1.28 -19.53 -18.71
CA ARG A 16 2.50 -20.13 -18.18
C ARG A 16 3.51 -20.39 -19.28
N GLY A 17 4.76 -20.12 -19.04
CA GLY A 17 5.84 -20.47 -19.99
C GLY A 17 7.23 -20.19 -19.42
N MET A 18 8.17 -21.12 -19.62
CA MET A 18 9.60 -21.01 -19.29
C MET A 18 9.89 -20.34 -17.91
N GLY A 19 9.28 -20.85 -16.83
CA GLY A 19 9.50 -20.30 -15.50
C GLY A 19 8.73 -19.00 -15.20
N VAL A 20 7.66 -18.71 -15.95
CA VAL A 20 6.80 -17.54 -15.78
C VAL A 20 5.35 -17.95 -15.67
N THR A 21 4.65 -17.42 -14.69
CA THR A 21 3.19 -17.52 -14.57
C THR A 21 2.62 -16.10 -14.54
N MET A 22 1.76 -15.77 -15.51
CA MET A 22 1.12 -14.47 -15.63
C MET A 22 -0.37 -14.61 -15.43
N ALA A 23 -0.91 -13.91 -14.41
CA ALA A 23 -2.35 -13.74 -14.25
C ALA A 23 -2.90 -12.78 -15.32
N LEU A 24 -4.14 -12.98 -15.74
CA LEU A 24 -4.82 -12.08 -16.67
C LEU A 24 -5.71 -11.09 -15.92
N PRO A 25 -5.85 -9.85 -16.42
CA PRO A 25 -6.85 -8.93 -15.91
C PRO A 25 -8.25 -9.48 -16.14
N PHE A 26 -9.25 -8.92 -15.48
CA PHE A 26 -10.64 -9.32 -15.68
C PHE A 26 -11.08 -9.04 -17.13
N LEU A 27 -11.55 -10.10 -17.81
CA LEU A 27 -12.02 -10.07 -19.22
C LEU A 27 -13.51 -10.36 -19.30
N GLU A 28 -14.20 -9.77 -20.28
CA GLU A 28 -15.61 -10.04 -20.53
C GLU A 28 -15.88 -11.52 -20.84
N SER A 29 -14.93 -12.18 -21.51
CA SER A 29 -14.99 -13.62 -21.80
C SER A 29 -14.84 -14.53 -20.57
N MET A 30 -14.51 -13.99 -19.39
CA MET A 30 -14.53 -14.71 -18.10
C MET A 30 -15.94 -14.76 -17.50
N VAL A 31 -16.92 -14.11 -18.14
CA VAL A 31 -18.32 -14.06 -17.73
C VAL A 31 -19.12 -15.03 -18.59
N PRO A 32 -19.95 -15.92 -18.02
CA PRO A 32 -20.84 -16.78 -18.80
C PRO A 32 -21.80 -15.94 -19.68
N ALA A 33 -21.89 -16.28 -20.96
CA ALA A 33 -22.57 -15.49 -21.99
C ALA A 33 -24.07 -15.21 -21.73
N GLN A 34 -24.71 -15.88 -20.78
CA GLN A 34 -26.10 -15.69 -20.39
C GLN A 34 -26.28 -15.03 -19.02
N THR A 35 -25.19 -14.60 -18.37
CA THR A 35 -25.26 -13.91 -17.09
C THR A 35 -25.54 -12.43 -17.37
N PRO A 36 -26.62 -11.83 -16.82
CA PRO A 36 -26.84 -10.40 -16.95
C PRO A 36 -25.62 -9.61 -16.46
N LEU A 37 -25.18 -8.61 -17.25
CA LEU A 37 -24.03 -7.77 -16.88
C LEU A 37 -24.14 -7.25 -15.44
N ALA A 38 -25.36 -6.86 -15.02
CA ALA A 38 -25.67 -6.44 -13.66
C ALA A 38 -25.39 -7.51 -12.58
N LYS A 39 -25.41 -8.81 -12.93
CA LYS A 39 -25.11 -9.90 -11.97
C LYS A 39 -23.61 -10.26 -11.95
N THR A 40 -22.87 -9.92 -12.99
CA THR A 40 -21.42 -10.15 -13.09
C THR A 40 -20.62 -8.95 -12.59
N ALA A 41 -21.14 -7.75 -12.83
CA ALA A 41 -20.71 -6.51 -12.21
C ALA A 41 -21.07 -6.47 -10.71
N ALA A 42 -22.11 -7.18 -10.28
CA ALA A 42 -22.69 -7.11 -8.94
C ALA A 42 -21.81 -7.71 -7.82
N ASN A 43 -20.63 -8.26 -8.11
CA ASN A 43 -19.73 -8.75 -7.06
C ASN A 43 -18.24 -8.53 -7.41
N PRO A 44 -17.83 -7.29 -7.68
CA PRO A 44 -16.41 -6.99 -7.82
C PRO A 44 -15.70 -7.34 -6.50
N GLN A 45 -14.49 -7.87 -6.60
CA GLN A 45 -13.71 -8.18 -5.41
C GLN A 45 -13.19 -6.88 -4.82
N ILE A 46 -13.36 -6.70 -3.52
CA ILE A 46 -12.78 -5.55 -2.82
C ILE A 46 -11.26 -5.70 -2.72
N ARG A 47 -10.54 -4.58 -2.89
CA ARG A 47 -9.11 -4.50 -2.66
C ARG A 47 -8.84 -3.57 -1.51
N LEU A 48 -7.94 -3.99 -0.62
CA LEU A 48 -7.53 -3.22 0.56
C LEU A 48 -6.09 -2.78 0.42
N GLY A 49 -5.87 -1.48 0.48
CA GLY A 49 -4.55 -0.88 0.53
C GLY A 49 -4.34 -0.10 1.84
N MET A 50 -3.20 -0.26 2.49
CA MET A 50 -2.85 0.48 3.70
C MET A 50 -1.50 1.16 3.51
N CYS A 51 -1.50 2.50 3.46
CA CYS A 51 -0.32 3.31 3.25
C CYS A 51 0.05 4.05 4.53
N PHE A 52 1.25 3.78 5.03
CA PHE A 52 1.79 4.41 6.24
C PHE A 52 2.79 5.49 5.89
N ILE A 53 2.67 6.64 6.54
CA ILE A 53 3.69 7.70 6.59
C ILE A 53 4.22 7.84 8.00
N PRO A 54 5.54 8.03 8.18
CA PRO A 54 6.13 8.27 9.51
C PRO A 54 5.95 9.71 9.96
N HIS A 55 6.27 9.97 11.22
CA HIS A 55 6.46 11.30 11.80
C HIS A 55 5.22 12.20 11.76
N GLY A 56 4.01 11.65 11.58
CA GLY A 56 2.78 12.43 11.60
C GLY A 56 2.71 13.54 10.55
N ALA A 57 2.04 14.64 10.91
CA ALA A 57 1.86 15.78 10.01
C ALA A 57 1.77 17.10 10.78
N VAL A 58 1.93 18.22 10.05
CA VAL A 58 1.55 19.55 10.55
C VAL A 58 0.02 19.63 10.54
N MET A 59 -0.62 19.28 11.66
CA MET A 59 -2.08 19.12 11.74
C MET A 59 -2.86 20.38 11.36
N ALA A 60 -2.31 21.58 11.60
CA ALA A 60 -2.91 22.83 11.16
C ALA A 60 -3.04 22.97 9.62
N ASN A 61 -2.17 22.26 8.87
CA ASN A 61 -2.18 22.22 7.41
C ASN A 61 -2.79 20.93 6.86
N TRP A 62 -3.00 19.93 7.71
CA TRP A 62 -3.61 18.64 7.37
C TRP A 62 -5.13 18.65 7.53
N THR A 63 -5.62 19.14 8.67
CA THR A 63 -7.04 19.03 9.04
C THR A 63 -7.88 20.01 8.23
N PRO A 64 -8.95 19.56 7.52
CA PRO A 64 -9.90 20.44 6.89
C PRO A 64 -10.59 21.35 7.93
N ALA A 65 -10.87 22.61 7.55
CA ALA A 65 -11.38 23.61 8.49
C ALA A 65 -12.82 23.31 8.95
N GLU A 66 -13.65 22.76 8.07
CA GLU A 66 -15.08 22.53 8.30
C GLU A 66 -15.42 21.05 8.22
N GLU A 67 -16.35 20.59 9.06
CA GLU A 67 -16.95 19.26 8.98
C GLU A 67 -18.03 19.21 7.88
N GLY A 68 -18.31 18.01 7.36
CA GLY A 68 -19.31 17.76 6.32
C GLY A 68 -18.70 17.64 4.93
N THR A 69 -19.11 18.47 3.98
CA THR A 69 -18.56 18.41 2.61
C THR A 69 -17.07 18.74 2.63
N LEU A 70 -16.27 17.83 2.09
CA LEU A 70 -14.81 17.95 2.12
C LEU A 70 -14.36 19.20 1.34
N LYS A 71 -13.63 20.06 2.03
CA LYS A 71 -12.80 21.11 1.46
C LYS A 71 -11.36 20.78 1.79
N LEU A 72 -10.56 20.48 0.78
CA LEU A 72 -9.19 20.03 0.98
C LEU A 72 -8.35 21.07 1.69
N SER A 73 -7.64 20.65 2.72
CA SER A 73 -6.62 21.44 3.39
C SER A 73 -5.36 21.55 2.52
N ARG A 74 -4.44 22.44 2.91
CA ARG A 74 -3.21 22.68 2.14
C ARG A 74 -2.42 21.40 1.83
N THR A 75 -2.25 20.50 2.80
CA THR A 75 -1.52 19.27 2.64
C THR A 75 -2.23 18.30 1.69
N LEU A 76 -3.55 18.32 1.65
CA LEU A 76 -4.37 17.38 0.90
C LEU A 76 -4.70 17.84 -0.53
N LEU A 77 -4.29 19.05 -0.96
CA LEU A 77 -4.54 19.56 -2.32
C LEU A 77 -4.20 18.61 -3.46
N PRO A 78 -3.14 17.76 -3.38
CA PRO A 78 -2.86 16.79 -4.45
C PRO A 78 -3.98 15.78 -4.70
N LEU A 79 -4.97 15.66 -3.80
CA LEU A 79 -6.13 14.75 -3.96
C LEU A 79 -7.34 15.43 -4.62
N GLU A 80 -7.23 16.66 -5.17
CA GLU A 80 -8.35 17.41 -5.74
C GLU A 80 -9.14 16.61 -6.79
N ALA A 81 -8.44 15.90 -7.69
CA ALA A 81 -9.06 15.06 -8.73
C ALA A 81 -9.83 13.83 -8.20
N TYR A 82 -9.70 13.54 -6.90
CA TYR A 82 -10.28 12.36 -6.22
C TYR A 82 -11.12 12.76 -5.01
N GLN A 83 -11.37 14.06 -4.81
CA GLN A 83 -12.02 14.60 -3.62
C GLN A 83 -13.36 13.93 -3.32
N ASP A 84 -14.13 13.59 -4.33
CA ASP A 84 -15.42 12.90 -4.25
C ASP A 84 -15.34 11.47 -3.68
N GLN A 85 -14.15 10.86 -3.69
CA GLN A 85 -13.88 9.52 -3.17
C GLN A 85 -13.07 9.53 -1.87
N VAL A 86 -12.72 10.70 -1.33
CA VAL A 86 -11.91 10.87 -0.11
C VAL A 86 -12.80 11.10 1.10
N VAL A 87 -12.51 10.44 2.21
CA VAL A 87 -13.04 10.75 3.56
C VAL A 87 -11.87 11.09 4.46
N VAL A 88 -11.83 12.30 4.97
CA VAL A 88 -10.87 12.71 6.02
C VAL A 88 -11.51 12.51 7.37
N LEU A 89 -10.78 11.88 8.30
CA LEU A 89 -11.27 11.60 9.65
C LEU A 89 -10.43 12.38 10.67
N SER A 90 -11.09 13.12 11.54
CA SER A 90 -10.42 13.89 12.59
C SER A 90 -10.74 13.36 13.98
N ASN A 91 -9.82 13.64 14.91
CA ASN A 91 -9.89 13.28 16.34
C ASN A 91 -9.73 11.78 16.64
N LEU A 92 -9.27 10.99 15.68
CA LEU A 92 -8.85 9.62 15.97
C LEU A 92 -7.52 9.61 16.74
N ALA A 93 -7.32 8.58 17.57
CA ALA A 93 -6.15 8.43 18.42
C ALA A 93 -5.60 7.01 18.41
N HIS A 94 -4.27 6.88 18.42
CA HIS A 94 -3.56 5.63 18.74
C HIS A 94 -3.02 5.66 20.17
N LYS A 95 -3.88 5.48 21.17
CA LYS A 95 -3.46 5.48 22.60
C LYS A 95 -2.41 4.41 22.87
N MET A 96 -2.49 3.27 22.18
CA MET A 96 -1.55 2.16 22.31
C MET A 96 -0.15 2.44 21.71
N ALA A 97 0.03 3.52 20.94
CA ALA A 97 1.34 3.98 20.48
C ALA A 97 2.10 4.75 21.57
N GLY A 98 1.37 5.40 22.51
CA GLY A 98 1.94 6.09 23.64
C GLY A 98 2.35 5.15 24.80
N PRO A 99 3.06 5.67 25.80
CA PRO A 99 3.42 4.91 26.99
C PRO A 99 2.20 4.37 27.74
N GLN A 100 2.24 3.11 28.18
CA GLN A 100 1.15 2.46 28.93
C GLN A 100 1.47 2.30 30.43
N GLY A 101 2.59 2.75 30.88
CA GLY A 101 2.96 2.68 32.31
C GLY A 101 4.33 3.25 32.67
N ALA A 102 4.68 3.18 33.94
CA ALA A 102 5.98 3.62 34.41
C ALA A 102 7.11 2.81 33.76
N GLY A 103 8.11 3.50 33.23
CA GLY A 103 9.23 2.87 32.52
C GLY A 103 9.01 2.63 31.03
N ASP A 104 7.85 2.96 30.49
CA ASP A 104 7.50 2.84 29.07
C ASP A 104 7.67 4.17 28.29
N ASN A 105 8.39 5.12 28.88
CA ASN A 105 8.69 6.40 28.27
C ASN A 105 9.72 6.24 27.14
N GLY A 106 9.53 6.96 26.04
CA GLY A 106 10.30 6.82 24.81
C GLY A 106 9.78 5.65 23.95
N GLY A 107 10.44 5.39 22.83
CA GLY A 107 10.04 4.31 21.90
C GLY A 107 8.84 4.63 21.04
N ASP A 108 8.36 5.87 21.01
CA ASP A 108 7.18 6.28 20.25
C ASP A 108 7.33 6.00 18.75
N HIS A 109 8.49 6.35 18.18
CA HIS A 109 8.78 6.05 16.78
C HIS A 109 8.81 4.55 16.48
N THR A 110 9.30 3.72 17.42
CA THR A 110 9.36 2.28 17.24
C THR A 110 7.97 1.65 17.36
N ARG A 111 7.12 2.16 18.26
CA ARG A 111 5.75 1.66 18.46
C ARG A 111 4.82 2.02 17.31
N CYS A 112 4.99 3.20 16.66
CA CYS A 112 4.08 3.70 15.63
C CYS A 112 3.79 2.70 14.49
N PRO A 113 4.77 2.10 13.80
CA PRO A 113 4.49 1.12 12.76
C PRO A 113 3.79 -0.14 13.28
N ALA A 114 4.22 -0.63 14.46
CA ALA A 114 3.69 -1.87 15.03
C ALA A 114 2.21 -1.76 15.45
N VAL A 115 1.74 -0.56 15.83
CA VAL A 115 0.37 -0.32 16.31
C VAL A 115 -0.58 0.14 15.20
N PHE A 116 -0.06 0.66 14.09
CA PHE A 116 -0.84 1.38 13.07
C PHE A 116 -2.04 0.60 12.54
N LEU A 117 -1.90 -0.72 12.31
CA LEU A 117 -2.94 -1.55 11.71
C LEU A 117 -3.61 -2.53 12.69
N ASN A 118 -3.39 -2.39 14.00
CA ASN A 118 -4.01 -3.29 14.98
C ASN A 118 -4.47 -2.64 16.29
N GLY A 119 -3.96 -1.45 16.66
CA GLY A 119 -4.32 -0.80 17.92
C GLY A 119 -3.89 -1.60 19.18
N VAL A 120 -2.81 -2.40 19.08
CA VAL A 120 -2.27 -3.19 20.20
C VAL A 120 -0.93 -2.63 20.61
N HIS A 121 -0.74 -2.36 21.92
CA HIS A 121 0.54 -1.90 22.44
C HIS A 121 1.61 -2.99 22.27
N PRO A 122 2.73 -2.73 21.57
CA PRO A 122 3.78 -3.71 21.37
C PRO A 122 4.53 -3.96 22.68
N LYS A 123 4.90 -5.22 22.90
CA LYS A 123 5.66 -5.60 24.11
C LYS A 123 7.02 -4.90 24.13
N ARG A 124 7.33 -4.24 25.24
CA ARG A 124 8.66 -3.69 25.46
C ARG A 124 9.67 -4.83 25.63
N THR A 125 10.45 -5.07 24.60
CA THR A 125 11.54 -6.05 24.58
C THR A 125 12.50 -5.72 23.45
N ASP A 126 13.78 -5.95 23.66
CA ASP A 126 14.84 -5.95 22.64
C ASP A 126 15.28 -7.37 22.26
N GLY A 127 14.66 -8.37 22.91
CA GLY A 127 14.86 -9.79 22.66
C GLY A 127 14.00 -10.37 21.52
N ALA A 128 13.96 -11.70 21.47
CA ALA A 128 13.20 -12.45 20.46
C ALA A 128 11.71 -12.63 20.83
N ASP A 129 11.32 -12.28 22.06
CA ASP A 129 9.96 -12.45 22.60
C ASP A 129 9.04 -11.27 22.27
N ILE A 130 9.12 -10.82 21.00
CA ILE A 130 8.31 -9.75 20.44
C ILE A 130 6.82 -10.11 20.42
N PHE A 131 5.96 -9.06 20.56
CA PHE A 131 4.51 -9.18 20.50
C PHE A 131 3.91 -7.83 20.08
N ALA A 132 3.09 -7.81 19.02
CA ALA A 132 2.43 -6.60 18.52
C ALA A 132 0.94 -6.81 18.17
N GLY A 133 0.43 -8.03 18.18
CA GLY A 133 -0.94 -8.35 17.74
C GLY A 133 -1.05 -8.59 16.23
N VAL A 134 -2.15 -9.17 15.80
CA VAL A 134 -2.44 -9.40 14.37
C VAL A 134 -2.99 -8.11 13.76
N THR A 135 -2.52 -7.76 12.57
CA THR A 135 -2.95 -6.55 11.85
C THR A 135 -4.12 -6.82 10.90
N ILE A 136 -4.92 -5.77 10.60
CA ILE A 136 -6.15 -5.91 9.80
C ILE A 136 -5.88 -6.37 8.37
N ASP A 137 -4.74 -6.03 7.78
CA ASP A 137 -4.31 -6.52 6.47
C ASP A 137 -4.16 -8.05 6.50
N GLN A 138 -3.55 -8.60 7.55
CA GLN A 138 -3.38 -10.05 7.70
C GLN A 138 -4.69 -10.76 8.09
N MET A 139 -5.56 -10.11 8.88
CA MET A 139 -6.93 -10.60 9.09
C MET A 139 -7.71 -10.66 7.78
N ALA A 140 -7.51 -9.68 6.89
CA ALA A 140 -8.11 -9.67 5.57
C ALA A 140 -7.48 -10.72 4.64
N ALA A 141 -6.15 -10.83 4.62
CA ALA A 141 -5.43 -11.81 3.82
C ALA A 141 -5.86 -13.26 4.11
N GLN A 142 -6.16 -13.56 5.38
CA GLN A 142 -6.68 -14.86 5.80
C GLN A 142 -8.08 -15.19 5.26
N GLN A 143 -8.85 -14.20 4.81
CA GLN A 143 -10.20 -14.39 4.27
C GLN A 143 -10.29 -14.14 2.77
N ILE A 144 -9.97 -12.92 2.32
CA ILE A 144 -10.12 -12.54 0.91
C ILE A 144 -8.87 -12.80 0.07
N GLY A 145 -7.70 -13.01 0.72
CA GLY A 145 -6.43 -13.31 0.05
C GLY A 145 -6.21 -14.79 -0.27
N GLN A 146 -7.00 -15.70 0.30
CA GLN A 146 -6.78 -17.15 0.11
C GLN A 146 -7.10 -17.63 -1.32
N GLU A 147 -7.77 -16.81 -2.08
CA GLU A 147 -8.10 -17.10 -3.48
C GLU A 147 -7.12 -16.50 -4.48
N THR A 148 -6.12 -15.75 -4.03
CA THR A 148 -5.13 -15.05 -4.86
C THR A 148 -3.78 -15.76 -4.82
N LEU A 149 -2.89 -15.44 -5.76
CA LEU A 149 -1.54 -16.01 -5.82
C LEU A 149 -0.72 -15.63 -4.58
N LEU A 150 -0.82 -14.35 -4.19
CA LEU A 150 -0.23 -13.81 -2.97
C LEU A 150 -1.37 -13.42 -2.03
N PRO A 151 -1.48 -14.01 -0.84
CA PRO A 151 -2.52 -13.63 0.13
C PRO A 151 -2.47 -12.15 0.49
N SER A 152 -1.26 -11.59 0.57
CA SER A 152 -0.97 -10.18 0.80
C SER A 152 0.36 -9.77 0.15
N LEU A 153 0.57 -8.45 0.01
CA LEU A 153 1.79 -7.88 -0.56
C LEU A 153 2.25 -6.72 0.32
N GLU A 154 3.41 -6.88 0.97
CA GLU A 154 3.99 -5.94 1.92
C GLU A 154 5.13 -5.18 1.26
N LEU A 155 4.97 -3.86 1.10
CA LEU A 155 5.89 -2.98 0.38
C LEU A 155 6.46 -1.90 1.28
N ALA A 156 7.71 -1.49 1.03
CA ALA A 156 8.34 -0.34 1.66
C ALA A 156 9.29 0.38 0.71
N THR A 157 9.78 1.56 1.09
CA THR A 157 10.85 2.29 0.37
C THR A 157 12.16 2.33 1.13
N GLU A 158 12.15 1.96 2.39
CA GLU A 158 13.33 1.98 3.26
C GLU A 158 13.34 0.70 4.11
N ASP A 159 14.55 0.19 4.38
CA ASP A 159 14.77 -1.04 5.13
C ASP A 159 15.67 -0.79 6.33
N TYR A 160 15.36 -1.53 7.40
CA TYR A 160 16.19 -1.62 8.62
C TYR A 160 16.67 -3.04 8.88
N SER A 161 16.54 -3.96 7.92
CA SER A 161 16.83 -5.39 8.13
C SER A 161 18.26 -5.67 8.63
N GLY A 162 19.18 -4.72 8.47
CA GLY A 162 20.54 -4.78 9.03
C GLY A 162 20.66 -4.37 10.50
N LEU A 163 19.62 -3.81 11.12
CA LEU A 163 19.64 -3.39 12.51
C LEU A 163 18.99 -4.46 13.39
N VAL A 164 19.80 -5.04 14.26
CA VAL A 164 19.38 -6.08 15.21
C VAL A 164 19.46 -5.51 16.61
N GLY A 165 18.49 -5.87 17.47
CA GLY A 165 18.44 -5.43 18.87
C GLY A 165 17.47 -4.27 19.11
N SER A 166 17.81 -3.36 20.01
CA SER A 166 16.99 -2.20 20.38
C SER A 166 17.22 -1.02 19.45
N CYS A 167 16.15 -0.55 18.79
CA CYS A 167 16.18 0.68 17.98
C CYS A 167 15.79 1.92 18.78
N ASP A 168 15.08 1.76 19.91
CA ASP A 168 14.66 2.84 20.78
C ASP A 168 14.30 2.26 22.15
N VAL A 169 14.80 2.84 23.22
CA VAL A 169 14.52 2.63 24.64
C VAL A 169 13.91 1.25 25.03
N GLY A 170 14.57 0.14 24.64
CA GLY A 170 14.16 -1.23 24.97
C GLY A 170 13.03 -1.79 24.10
N PHE A 171 12.79 -1.20 22.91
CA PHE A 171 11.92 -1.76 21.87
C PHE A 171 12.74 -2.31 20.70
N SER A 172 12.41 -3.53 20.27
CA SER A 172 13.08 -4.20 19.16
C SER A 172 12.93 -3.40 17.86
N CYS A 173 14.01 -3.37 17.07
CA CYS A 173 13.99 -2.81 15.70
C CYS A 173 12.91 -3.45 14.81
N THR A 174 12.51 -4.68 15.10
CA THR A 174 11.47 -5.40 14.38
C THR A 174 10.14 -4.63 14.34
N TYR A 175 9.79 -3.91 15.41
CA TYR A 175 8.57 -3.11 15.48
C TYR A 175 8.57 -1.93 14.51
N MET A 176 9.75 -1.44 14.12
CA MET A 176 9.94 -0.31 13.20
C MET A 176 9.97 -0.76 11.72
N ASN A 177 10.27 -2.06 11.49
CA ASN A 177 10.55 -2.59 10.16
C ASN A 177 9.31 -3.04 9.39
N THR A 178 8.15 -3.10 10.04
CA THR A 178 6.91 -3.55 9.39
C THR A 178 5.69 -2.94 10.05
N ILE A 179 4.64 -2.76 9.24
CA ILE A 179 3.29 -2.42 9.69
C ILE A 179 2.35 -3.63 9.64
N SER A 180 2.85 -4.81 9.30
CA SER A 180 2.05 -6.00 9.00
C SER A 180 2.49 -7.19 9.86
N TRP A 181 1.55 -7.83 10.58
CA TRP A 181 1.80 -8.94 11.50
C TRP A 181 0.79 -10.07 11.28
N SER A 182 1.28 -11.22 10.80
CA SER A 182 0.43 -12.37 10.47
C SER A 182 -0.08 -13.13 11.70
N THR A 183 0.69 -13.11 12.78
CA THR A 183 0.32 -13.56 14.12
C THR A 183 0.75 -12.49 15.14
N PRO A 184 0.35 -12.58 16.42
CA PRO A 184 0.80 -11.61 17.42
C PRO A 184 2.32 -11.49 17.56
N THR A 185 3.08 -12.47 17.09
CA THR A 185 4.54 -12.56 17.26
C THR A 185 5.30 -12.76 15.93
N THR A 186 4.59 -12.74 14.79
CA THR A 186 5.21 -12.98 13.48
C THR A 186 5.05 -11.75 12.58
N PRO A 187 6.09 -10.91 12.47
CA PRO A 187 6.09 -9.78 11.55
C PRO A 187 6.17 -10.28 10.10
N MET A 188 5.52 -9.58 9.18
CA MET A 188 5.67 -9.78 7.75
C MET A 188 6.81 -8.91 7.22
N PRO A 189 7.79 -9.49 6.50
CA PRO A 189 8.87 -8.70 5.92
C PRO A 189 8.34 -7.75 4.85
N MET A 190 8.73 -6.48 4.92
CA MET A 190 8.41 -5.48 3.91
C MET A 190 9.47 -5.54 2.78
N GLU A 191 9.02 -5.62 1.54
CA GLU A 191 9.92 -5.67 0.37
C GLU A 191 10.16 -4.27 -0.19
N ILE A 192 11.43 -3.90 -0.33
CA ILE A 192 11.85 -2.59 -0.87
C ILE A 192 12.32 -2.66 -2.32
N ASN A 193 12.63 -3.85 -2.83
CA ASN A 193 13.19 -4.02 -4.17
C ASN A 193 12.09 -4.30 -5.20
N PRO A 194 11.83 -3.36 -6.15
CA PRO A 194 10.80 -3.54 -7.17
C PRO A 194 11.01 -4.81 -8.02
N ARG A 195 12.26 -5.22 -8.25
CA ARG A 195 12.56 -6.45 -8.99
C ARG A 195 12.08 -7.68 -8.23
N VAL A 196 12.34 -7.76 -6.92
CA VAL A 196 11.90 -8.88 -6.08
C VAL A 196 10.37 -8.93 -6.02
N VAL A 197 9.71 -7.78 -5.87
CA VAL A 197 8.24 -7.68 -5.93
C VAL A 197 7.72 -8.23 -7.26
N PHE A 198 8.27 -7.75 -8.37
CA PHE A 198 7.86 -8.17 -9.71
C PHE A 198 8.07 -9.69 -9.94
N ASP A 199 9.21 -10.22 -9.50
CA ASP A 199 9.49 -11.66 -9.59
C ASP A 199 8.56 -12.50 -8.68
N ARG A 200 8.15 -11.99 -7.51
CA ARG A 200 7.12 -12.64 -6.67
C ARG A 200 5.76 -12.68 -7.34
N MET A 201 5.40 -11.63 -8.07
CA MET A 201 4.12 -11.51 -8.77
C MET A 201 4.02 -12.43 -10.00
N PHE A 202 5.11 -12.60 -10.73
CA PHE A 202 5.11 -13.26 -12.05
C PHE A 202 6.00 -14.50 -12.15
N GLY A 203 6.82 -14.75 -11.13
CA GLY A 203 7.62 -15.98 -11.05
C GLY A 203 6.76 -17.20 -10.73
N ASP A 204 7.12 -18.36 -11.27
CA ASP A 204 6.43 -19.64 -11.03
C ASP A 204 7.10 -20.51 -9.95
N GLY A 205 7.85 -19.90 -9.04
CA GLY A 205 8.63 -20.61 -8.04
C GLY A 205 9.99 -21.10 -8.52
N ALA A 206 10.49 -20.56 -9.63
CA ALA A 206 11.84 -20.83 -10.15
C ALA A 206 12.90 -20.75 -9.04
N THR A 207 13.89 -21.64 -9.11
CA THR A 207 15.02 -21.64 -8.17
C THR A 207 15.82 -20.34 -8.28
N PRO A 208 16.62 -19.97 -7.26
CA PRO A 208 17.48 -18.79 -7.35
C PRO A 208 18.40 -18.83 -8.60
N GLU A 209 18.87 -20.01 -8.99
CA GLU A 209 19.73 -20.23 -10.16
C GLU A 209 18.96 -19.94 -11.46
N GLU A 210 17.74 -20.44 -11.60
CA GLU A 210 16.88 -20.18 -12.77
C GLU A 210 16.50 -18.70 -12.88
N ARG A 211 16.35 -18.00 -11.74
CA ARG A 211 16.14 -16.53 -11.72
C ARG A 211 17.38 -15.79 -12.20
N LEU A 212 18.57 -16.17 -11.71
CA LEU A 212 19.85 -15.59 -12.16
C LEU A 212 20.09 -15.81 -13.65
N GLU A 213 19.87 -17.03 -14.16
CA GLU A 213 19.99 -17.30 -15.59
C GLU A 213 19.01 -16.47 -16.45
N ARG A 214 17.81 -16.19 -15.94
CA ARG A 214 16.85 -15.34 -16.63
C ARG A 214 17.29 -13.89 -16.66
N ILE A 215 17.80 -13.37 -15.54
CA ILE A 215 18.38 -12.00 -15.42
C ILE A 215 19.59 -11.87 -16.35
N GLU A 216 20.53 -12.82 -16.31
CA GLU A 216 21.72 -12.81 -17.15
C GLU A 216 21.41 -12.86 -18.66
N ARG A 217 20.33 -13.55 -19.04
CA ARG A 217 19.89 -13.59 -20.44
C ARG A 217 19.09 -12.37 -20.86
N GLN A 218 18.84 -11.41 -19.98
CA GLN A 218 18.03 -10.19 -20.21
C GLN A 218 16.69 -10.44 -20.93
N ARG A 219 16.07 -11.59 -20.68
CA ARG A 219 14.79 -11.94 -21.30
C ARG A 219 13.63 -11.36 -20.56
N SER A 220 12.79 -10.62 -21.27
CA SER A 220 11.51 -10.14 -20.74
C SER A 220 10.63 -11.32 -20.30
N ILE A 221 9.95 -11.16 -19.16
CA ILE A 221 8.90 -12.08 -18.70
C ILE A 221 7.85 -12.30 -19.81
N LEU A 222 7.51 -11.26 -20.57
CA LEU A 222 6.56 -11.33 -21.66
C LEU A 222 7.05 -12.18 -22.82
N ASP A 223 8.36 -12.23 -23.08
CA ASP A 223 8.91 -13.07 -24.16
C ASP A 223 8.67 -14.54 -23.90
N ALA A 224 8.74 -14.97 -22.63
CA ALA A 224 8.48 -16.35 -22.22
C ALA A 224 7.04 -16.81 -22.50
N VAL A 225 6.08 -15.90 -22.51
CA VAL A 225 4.65 -16.19 -22.65
C VAL A 225 4.04 -15.68 -23.98
N THR A 226 4.84 -15.01 -24.84
CA THR A 226 4.37 -14.38 -26.10
C THR A 226 3.56 -15.33 -26.98
N GLY A 227 3.99 -16.59 -27.13
CA GLY A 227 3.28 -17.57 -27.96
C GLY A 227 1.89 -17.93 -27.43
N GLN A 228 1.71 -17.95 -26.11
CA GLN A 228 0.42 -18.23 -25.48
C GLN A 228 -0.50 -17.00 -25.53
N ILE A 229 0.07 -15.80 -25.35
CA ILE A 229 -0.64 -14.53 -25.48
C ILE A 229 -1.27 -14.41 -26.87
N ARG A 230 -0.52 -14.65 -27.94
CA ARG A 230 -1.04 -14.61 -29.32
C ARG A 230 -2.19 -15.58 -29.54
N ARG A 231 -2.08 -16.81 -29.01
CA ARG A 231 -3.16 -17.80 -29.09
C ARG A 231 -4.39 -17.37 -28.30
N LEU A 232 -4.22 -16.80 -27.11
CA LEU A 232 -5.31 -16.28 -26.32
C LEU A 232 -6.02 -15.13 -27.06
N GLN A 233 -5.27 -14.12 -27.53
CA GLN A 233 -5.82 -12.96 -28.25
C GLN A 233 -6.60 -13.36 -29.51
N GLY A 234 -6.20 -14.43 -30.17
CA GLY A 234 -6.94 -14.97 -31.33
C GLY A 234 -8.36 -15.46 -31.00
N ASN A 235 -8.60 -15.83 -29.73
CA ASN A 235 -9.88 -16.37 -29.25
C ASN A 235 -10.75 -15.35 -28.50
N LEU A 236 -10.22 -14.13 -28.25
CA LEU A 236 -10.90 -13.07 -27.51
C LEU A 236 -11.72 -12.15 -28.42
N GLY A 237 -12.76 -11.54 -27.85
CA GLY A 237 -13.48 -10.42 -28.46
C GLY A 237 -12.63 -9.16 -28.57
N PRO A 238 -13.03 -8.14 -29.34
CA PRO A 238 -12.24 -6.91 -29.52
C PRO A 238 -11.92 -6.19 -28.19
N ASN A 239 -12.90 -6.05 -27.29
CA ASN A 239 -12.72 -5.37 -26.00
C ASN A 239 -11.71 -6.10 -25.11
N ASP A 240 -11.83 -7.42 -25.00
CA ASP A 240 -10.91 -8.23 -24.20
C ASP A 240 -9.49 -8.23 -24.81
N ARG A 241 -9.36 -8.19 -26.14
CA ARG A 241 -8.05 -8.04 -26.80
C ARG A 241 -7.38 -6.71 -26.43
N ASN A 242 -8.14 -5.61 -26.43
CA ASN A 242 -7.62 -4.30 -26.03
C ASN A 242 -7.17 -4.32 -24.57
N ARG A 243 -8.00 -4.84 -23.65
CA ARG A 243 -7.64 -4.95 -22.22
C ARG A 243 -6.37 -5.78 -21.99
N VAL A 244 -6.23 -6.91 -22.68
CA VAL A 244 -5.01 -7.73 -22.61
C VAL A 244 -3.82 -6.95 -23.16
N SER A 245 -3.96 -6.22 -24.26
CA SER A 245 -2.86 -5.40 -24.82
C SER A 245 -2.43 -4.30 -23.86
N GLU A 246 -3.35 -3.52 -23.31
CA GLU A 246 -3.07 -2.46 -22.33
C GLU A 246 -2.38 -3.02 -21.07
N TYR A 247 -2.86 -4.15 -20.57
CA TYR A 247 -2.23 -4.83 -19.44
C TYR A 247 -0.78 -5.25 -19.75
N LEU A 248 -0.53 -5.85 -20.92
CA LEU A 248 0.80 -6.27 -21.34
C LEU A 248 1.74 -5.09 -21.54
N ASP A 249 1.25 -3.96 -22.04
CA ASP A 249 2.02 -2.74 -22.18
C ASP A 249 2.40 -2.15 -20.82
N THR A 250 1.49 -2.22 -19.84
CA THR A 250 1.79 -1.84 -18.44
C THR A 250 2.87 -2.73 -17.85
N VAL A 251 2.78 -4.05 -18.02
CA VAL A 251 3.81 -4.99 -17.53
C VAL A 251 5.17 -4.70 -18.18
N ARG A 252 5.21 -4.44 -19.50
CA ARG A 252 6.46 -4.07 -20.21
C ARG A 252 7.08 -2.80 -19.68
N GLU A 253 6.26 -1.77 -19.44
CA GLU A 253 6.77 -0.48 -18.97
C GLU A 253 7.37 -0.60 -17.56
N ILE A 254 6.70 -1.32 -16.66
CA ILE A 254 7.22 -1.60 -15.32
C ILE A 254 8.52 -2.41 -15.41
N GLU A 255 8.56 -3.49 -16.18
CA GLU A 255 9.77 -4.30 -16.39
C GLU A 255 10.93 -3.45 -16.97
N ARG A 256 10.64 -2.58 -17.94
CA ARG A 256 11.63 -1.65 -18.51
C ARG A 256 12.19 -0.68 -17.46
N ARG A 257 11.34 -0.11 -16.61
CA ARG A 257 11.78 0.82 -15.54
C ARG A 257 12.67 0.10 -14.51
N ILE A 258 12.31 -1.13 -14.15
CA ILE A 258 13.13 -1.97 -13.26
C ILE A 258 14.51 -2.24 -13.92
N GLN A 259 14.55 -2.63 -15.21
CA GLN A 259 15.78 -2.88 -15.94
C GLN A 259 16.66 -1.62 -16.09
N LEU A 260 16.04 -0.43 -16.25
CA LEU A 260 16.79 0.83 -16.28
C LEU A 260 17.43 1.13 -14.92
N ALA A 261 16.70 0.93 -13.82
CA ALA A 261 17.24 1.10 -12.48
C ALA A 261 18.41 0.12 -12.22
N GLU A 262 18.32 -1.13 -12.67
CA GLU A 262 19.41 -2.10 -12.59
C GLU A 262 20.66 -1.67 -13.37
N LYS A 263 20.49 -1.10 -14.57
CA LYS A 263 21.62 -0.63 -15.40
C LYS A 263 22.32 0.60 -14.81
N GLN A 264 21.58 1.53 -14.22
CA GLN A 264 22.14 2.72 -13.58
C GLN A 264 23.13 2.35 -12.47
N HIS A 265 22.91 1.23 -11.78
CA HIS A 265 23.79 0.72 -10.72
C HIS A 265 25.02 -0.04 -11.26
N GLY A 266 24.92 -0.62 -12.46
CA GLY A 266 26.03 -1.37 -13.09
C GLY A 266 27.17 -0.49 -13.62
N ASP A 267 26.90 0.78 -13.91
CA ASP A 267 27.85 1.71 -14.54
C ASP A 267 28.62 2.62 -13.56
N SER A 268 28.36 2.56 -12.25
CA SER A 268 29.01 3.45 -11.28
C SER A 268 30.42 2.94 -10.91
N SER A 269 31.42 3.61 -11.39
CA SER A 269 32.84 3.42 -11.01
C SER A 269 33.22 3.99 -9.63
N LEU A 270 32.27 4.41 -8.83
CA LEU A 270 32.48 4.97 -7.49
C LEU A 270 32.25 3.89 -6.41
N ASN A 271 33.23 3.74 -5.51
CA ASN A 271 33.21 2.89 -4.32
C ASN A 271 32.21 3.42 -3.26
N VAL A 272 30.95 3.57 -3.62
CA VAL A 272 29.86 3.80 -2.68
C VAL A 272 29.23 2.44 -2.39
N PRO A 273 28.82 2.10 -1.14
CA PRO A 273 28.07 0.87 -0.89
C PRO A 273 26.89 0.83 -1.85
N ALA A 274 26.90 -0.14 -2.78
CA ALA A 274 25.91 -0.22 -3.84
C ALA A 274 24.51 -0.38 -3.22
N SER A 275 23.58 0.49 -3.61
CA SER A 275 22.16 0.24 -3.42
C SER A 275 21.81 -1.12 -4.03
N PRO A 276 20.92 -1.96 -3.45
CA PRO A 276 20.54 -3.23 -4.05
C PRO A 276 20.11 -3.02 -5.51
N THR A 277 20.65 -3.81 -6.42
CA THR A 277 20.30 -3.73 -7.85
C THR A 277 18.80 -3.80 -8.06
N GLY A 278 18.23 -2.87 -8.82
CA GLY A 278 16.80 -2.81 -9.12
C GLY A 278 16.00 -1.78 -8.33
N ILE A 279 16.63 -1.06 -7.38
CA ILE A 279 15.99 0.05 -6.67
C ILE A 279 16.40 1.36 -7.33
N PRO A 280 15.46 2.21 -7.81
CA PRO A 280 15.78 3.54 -8.32
C PRO A 280 16.45 4.41 -7.25
N ASP A 281 17.48 5.19 -7.64
CA ASP A 281 18.13 6.16 -6.74
C ASP A 281 17.18 7.31 -6.36
N ASP A 282 16.34 7.72 -7.31
CA ASP A 282 15.32 8.74 -7.07
C ASP A 282 14.17 8.17 -6.25
N HIS A 283 13.93 8.74 -5.08
CA HIS A 283 12.88 8.29 -4.17
C HIS A 283 11.47 8.42 -4.77
N GLN A 284 11.23 9.45 -5.58
CA GLN A 284 9.93 9.64 -6.21
C GLN A 284 9.66 8.53 -7.22
N GLU A 285 10.67 8.21 -8.03
CA GLU A 285 10.59 7.13 -9.02
C GLU A 285 10.44 5.77 -8.32
N HIS A 286 11.21 5.52 -7.25
CA HIS A 286 11.08 4.31 -6.44
C HIS A 286 9.66 4.16 -5.86
N SER A 287 9.15 5.20 -5.19
CA SER A 287 7.81 5.18 -4.59
C SER A 287 6.70 4.98 -5.63
N LYS A 288 6.79 5.67 -6.77
CA LYS A 288 5.84 5.50 -7.88
C LYS A 288 5.89 4.10 -8.47
N LEU A 289 7.09 3.53 -8.63
CA LEU A 289 7.24 2.17 -9.15
C LEU A 289 6.63 1.13 -8.20
N MET A 290 6.79 1.30 -6.88
CA MET A 290 6.16 0.43 -5.88
C MET A 290 4.63 0.56 -5.91
N PHE A 291 4.07 1.76 -6.08
CA PHE A 291 2.64 1.97 -6.26
C PHE A 291 2.13 1.39 -7.59
N ASP A 292 2.91 1.47 -8.68
CA ASP A 292 2.55 0.85 -9.96
C ASP A 292 2.50 -0.68 -9.83
N LEU A 293 3.42 -1.29 -9.08
CA LEU A 293 3.40 -2.72 -8.76
C LEU A 293 2.19 -3.10 -7.92
N MET A 294 1.81 -2.29 -6.92
CA MET A 294 0.60 -2.48 -6.13
C MET A 294 -0.65 -2.42 -7.00
N ALA A 295 -0.77 -1.40 -7.87
CA ALA A 295 -1.90 -1.27 -8.79
C ALA A 295 -1.97 -2.44 -9.77
N LEU A 296 -0.83 -2.88 -10.31
CA LEU A 296 -0.73 -4.04 -11.20
C LEU A 296 -1.14 -5.35 -10.50
N ALA A 297 -0.73 -5.53 -9.24
CA ALA A 297 -1.12 -6.70 -8.44
C ALA A 297 -2.64 -6.74 -8.21
N PHE A 298 -3.27 -5.60 -7.98
CA PHE A 298 -4.73 -5.48 -7.87
C PHE A 298 -5.44 -5.70 -9.22
N GLN A 299 -4.91 -5.15 -10.30
CA GLN A 299 -5.44 -5.31 -11.66
C GLN A 299 -5.48 -6.78 -12.09
N ALA A 300 -4.44 -7.52 -11.79
CA ALA A 300 -4.30 -8.92 -12.16
C ALA A 300 -4.90 -9.91 -11.12
N ASP A 301 -5.53 -9.42 -10.04
CA ASP A 301 -6.02 -10.20 -8.90
C ASP A 301 -4.92 -11.15 -8.32
N ILE A 302 -3.65 -10.68 -8.39
CA ILE A 302 -2.50 -11.39 -7.79
C ILE A 302 -2.58 -11.34 -6.27
N THR A 303 -3.02 -10.20 -5.75
CA THR A 303 -3.41 -10.01 -4.36
C THR A 303 -4.62 -9.07 -4.27
N ARG A 304 -5.34 -9.14 -3.15
CA ARG A 304 -6.43 -8.22 -2.80
C ARG A 304 -6.10 -7.37 -1.58
N VAL A 305 -4.94 -7.61 -0.97
CA VAL A 305 -4.49 -6.93 0.24
C VAL A 305 -3.05 -6.50 0.06
N SER A 306 -2.76 -5.21 0.23
CA SER A 306 -1.40 -4.72 0.19
C SER A 306 -1.17 -3.63 1.23
N THR A 307 0.00 -3.65 1.85
CA THR A 307 0.50 -2.62 2.75
C THR A 307 1.68 -1.90 2.11
N PHE A 308 1.81 -0.60 2.33
CA PHE A 308 2.94 0.17 1.86
C PHE A 308 3.46 1.15 2.92
N MET A 309 4.62 0.87 3.45
CA MET A 309 5.36 1.79 4.31
C MET A 309 6.15 2.75 3.43
N MET A 310 5.58 3.94 3.17
CA MET A 310 6.11 4.93 2.20
C MET A 310 7.42 5.56 2.65
N ALA A 311 7.67 5.60 3.94
CA ALA A 311 8.94 5.87 4.57
C ALA A 311 8.91 5.22 5.96
N ARG A 312 10.07 5.00 6.57
CA ARG A 312 10.18 4.44 7.91
C ARG A 312 10.18 5.54 8.98
N GLU A 313 9.83 5.19 10.20
CA GLU A 313 10.12 6.05 11.34
C GLU A 313 11.65 6.27 11.50
N VAL A 314 12.04 7.41 12.03
CA VAL A 314 13.46 7.81 12.18
C VAL A 314 14.21 7.87 10.85
N SER A 315 13.51 8.19 9.75
CA SER A 315 14.13 8.36 8.45
C SER A 315 15.00 9.61 8.39
N TYR A 316 16.24 9.45 7.92
CA TYR A 316 17.16 10.56 7.63
C TYR A 316 17.14 10.96 6.16
N ARG A 317 16.17 10.48 5.39
CA ARG A 317 16.01 10.87 3.99
C ARG A 317 15.84 12.38 3.86
N THR A 318 16.54 12.97 2.89
CA THR A 318 16.40 14.38 2.52
C THR A 318 15.49 14.53 1.29
N PHE A 319 14.99 15.73 1.06
CA PHE A 319 14.09 16.02 -0.07
C PHE A 319 14.62 17.20 -0.90
N PRO A 320 15.76 17.03 -1.60
CA PRO A 320 16.38 18.11 -2.36
C PRO A 320 15.50 18.67 -3.46
N MET A 321 14.59 17.84 -4.04
CA MET A 321 13.59 18.28 -5.01
C MET A 321 12.59 19.30 -4.42
N LEU A 322 12.43 19.33 -3.09
CA LEU A 322 11.60 20.32 -2.37
C LEU A 322 12.42 21.47 -1.77
N GLY A 323 13.75 21.48 -2.02
CA GLY A 323 14.69 22.42 -1.41
C GLY A 323 14.99 22.13 0.07
N ILE A 324 14.79 20.89 0.53
CA ILE A 324 14.97 20.48 1.94
C ILE A 324 16.18 19.54 2.03
N SER A 325 17.25 20.03 2.68
CA SER A 325 18.49 19.28 2.91
C SER A 325 18.54 18.62 4.30
N GLU A 326 17.68 19.04 5.23
CA GLU A 326 17.55 18.38 6.53
C GLU A 326 16.86 17.03 6.38
N GLY A 327 17.29 16.02 7.15
CA GLY A 327 16.67 14.70 7.15
C GLY A 327 15.22 14.76 7.70
N PHE A 328 14.36 13.85 7.26
CA PHE A 328 12.93 13.86 7.58
C PHE A 328 12.68 13.85 9.11
N HIS A 329 13.31 12.92 9.83
CA HIS A 329 13.15 12.84 11.30
C HIS A 329 13.65 14.10 12.01
N PRO A 330 14.87 14.65 11.79
CA PRO A 330 15.26 15.93 12.36
C PRO A 330 14.33 17.09 12.01
N ALA A 331 13.80 17.13 10.79
CA ALA A 331 12.85 18.17 10.37
C ALA A 331 11.51 18.05 11.11
N SER A 332 11.08 16.83 11.45
CA SER A 332 9.82 16.58 12.15
C SER A 332 9.86 17.08 13.62
N HIS A 333 11.05 17.15 14.23
CA HIS A 333 11.26 17.82 15.52
C HIS A 333 11.40 19.35 15.33
N HIS A 334 10.33 19.97 14.86
CA HIS A 334 10.31 21.34 14.35
C HIS A 334 10.41 22.44 15.41
N GLN A 335 10.23 22.13 16.70
CA GLN A 335 10.32 23.10 17.83
C GLN A 335 9.48 24.38 17.58
N ASN A 336 8.36 24.25 16.87
CA ASN A 336 7.51 25.35 16.40
C ASN A 336 8.22 26.41 15.52
N ASN A 337 9.37 26.07 14.95
CA ASN A 337 10.05 26.93 13.97
C ASN A 337 9.26 26.95 12.65
N ALA A 338 8.92 28.16 12.18
CA ALA A 338 8.10 28.34 11.01
C ALA A 338 8.69 27.74 9.72
N ALA A 339 10.03 27.79 9.56
CA ALA A 339 10.70 27.20 8.39
C ALA A 339 10.66 25.67 8.41
N LYS A 340 10.82 25.04 9.58
CA LYS A 340 10.70 23.59 9.73
C LYS A 340 9.25 23.13 9.55
N LEU A 341 8.27 23.85 10.09
CA LEU A 341 6.85 23.57 9.85
C LEU A 341 6.48 23.65 8.37
N GLU A 342 7.02 24.65 7.66
CA GLU A 342 6.84 24.77 6.21
C GLU A 342 7.51 23.61 5.46
N ALA A 343 8.74 23.22 5.84
CA ALA A 343 9.43 22.08 5.26
C ALA A 343 8.65 20.77 5.48
N LEU A 344 8.19 20.53 6.71
CA LEU A 344 7.40 19.34 7.03
C LEU A 344 6.06 19.33 6.27
N THR A 345 5.39 20.48 6.14
CA THR A 345 4.16 20.59 5.33
C THR A 345 4.42 20.20 3.86
N LYS A 346 5.52 20.66 3.27
CA LYS A 346 5.90 20.28 1.90
C LYS A 346 6.17 18.76 1.78
N ILE A 347 6.85 18.15 2.77
CA ILE A 347 7.09 16.71 2.79
C ILE A 347 5.75 15.95 2.92
N ASN A 348 4.84 16.39 3.79
CA ASN A 348 3.52 15.78 3.91
C ASN A 348 2.73 15.88 2.59
N SER A 349 2.72 17.04 1.93
CA SER A 349 2.05 17.21 0.62
C SER A 349 2.70 16.36 -0.47
N TYR A 350 4.01 16.18 -0.44
CA TYR A 350 4.74 15.28 -1.36
C TYR A 350 4.31 13.82 -1.20
N HIS A 351 4.18 13.32 0.03
CA HIS A 351 3.67 11.95 0.27
C HIS A 351 2.21 11.82 -0.19
N VAL A 352 1.37 12.83 0.01
CA VAL A 352 -0.01 12.84 -0.52
C VAL A 352 -0.02 12.85 -2.05
N ALA A 353 0.92 13.54 -2.71
CA ALA A 353 1.04 13.50 -4.17
C ALA A 353 1.48 12.12 -4.68
N LEU A 354 2.29 11.38 -3.94
CA LEU A 354 2.61 9.99 -4.25
C LEU A 354 1.39 9.07 -4.10
N LEU A 355 0.54 9.29 -3.08
CA LEU A 355 -0.74 8.59 -2.97
C LEU A 355 -1.63 8.90 -4.18
N ALA A 356 -1.71 10.17 -4.62
CA ALA A 356 -2.49 10.57 -5.80
C ALA A 356 -2.06 9.81 -7.07
N HIS A 357 -0.76 9.48 -7.21
CA HIS A 357 -0.28 8.63 -8.30
C HIS A 357 -0.90 7.21 -8.25
N LEU A 358 -1.00 6.57 -7.07
CA LEU A 358 -1.71 5.30 -6.95
C LEU A 358 -3.18 5.44 -7.37
N LEU A 359 -3.85 6.49 -6.88
CA LEU A 359 -5.28 6.71 -7.18
C LEU A 359 -5.51 6.92 -8.69
N GLU A 360 -4.59 7.60 -9.37
CA GLU A 360 -4.61 7.74 -10.84
C GLU A 360 -4.58 6.37 -11.52
N ARG A 361 -3.65 5.49 -11.12
CA ARG A 361 -3.55 4.13 -11.67
C ARG A 361 -4.80 3.31 -11.43
N LEU A 362 -5.34 3.34 -10.22
CA LEU A 362 -6.55 2.61 -9.88
C LEU A 362 -7.77 3.15 -10.63
N LYS A 363 -7.93 4.48 -10.73
CA LYS A 363 -9.05 5.13 -11.46
C LYS A 363 -8.98 4.89 -12.96
N ALA A 364 -7.79 4.86 -13.54
CA ALA A 364 -7.57 4.59 -14.97
C ALA A 364 -7.76 3.12 -15.36
N THR A 365 -7.78 2.19 -14.39
CA THR A 365 -7.89 0.75 -14.67
C THR A 365 -9.33 0.28 -14.57
N PRO A 366 -9.97 -0.13 -15.71
CA PRO A 366 -11.34 -0.66 -15.70
C PRO A 366 -11.45 -1.95 -14.87
N ASP A 367 -12.49 -2.07 -14.06
CA ASP A 367 -12.81 -3.27 -13.28
C ASP A 367 -14.35 -3.44 -13.18
N GLY A 368 -14.87 -4.45 -13.85
CA GLY A 368 -16.31 -4.73 -13.85
C GLY A 368 -17.17 -3.59 -14.42
N ASP A 369 -18.02 -3.05 -13.58
CA ASP A 369 -18.96 -1.95 -13.88
C ASP A 369 -18.39 -0.55 -13.55
N GLY A 370 -17.15 -0.49 -13.07
CA GLY A 370 -16.44 0.73 -12.70
C GLY A 370 -14.95 0.61 -13.01
N ASN A 371 -14.16 1.10 -12.06
CA ASN A 371 -12.71 1.02 -12.09
C ASN A 371 -12.17 0.46 -10.77
N LEU A 372 -10.87 0.18 -10.71
CA LEU A 372 -10.25 -0.39 -9.51
C LEU A 372 -10.42 0.49 -8.28
N LEU A 373 -10.47 1.82 -8.40
CA LEU A 373 -10.66 2.72 -7.27
C LEU A 373 -12.07 2.61 -6.68
N ASP A 374 -13.10 2.41 -7.54
CA ASP A 374 -14.48 2.18 -7.10
C ASP A 374 -14.58 0.88 -6.27
N HIS A 375 -13.72 -0.09 -6.54
CA HIS A 375 -13.68 -1.38 -5.89
C HIS A 375 -12.54 -1.53 -4.87
N SER A 376 -11.89 -0.44 -4.52
CA SER A 376 -10.83 -0.42 -3.50
C SER A 376 -11.24 0.38 -2.27
N LEU A 377 -10.59 0.09 -1.15
CA LEU A 377 -10.58 0.89 0.06
C LEU A 377 -9.12 1.06 0.47
N ILE A 378 -8.63 2.29 0.39
CA ILE A 378 -7.25 2.65 0.70
C ILE A 378 -7.23 3.48 1.98
N LEU A 379 -6.55 2.98 3.01
CA LEU A 379 -6.22 3.72 4.22
C LEU A 379 -4.88 4.43 4.00
N TYR A 380 -4.79 5.70 4.38
CA TYR A 380 -3.54 6.45 4.39
C TYR A 380 -3.42 7.26 5.68
N GLY A 381 -2.27 7.22 6.31
CA GLY A 381 -2.05 7.99 7.51
C GLY A 381 -0.82 7.60 8.32
N SER A 382 -0.79 8.10 9.56
CA SER A 382 0.26 7.86 10.54
C SER A 382 -0.32 7.45 11.89
N ALA A 383 0.47 6.75 12.68
CA ALA A 383 0.19 6.49 14.09
C ALA A 383 0.71 7.63 15.01
N MET A 384 1.34 8.64 14.44
CA MET A 384 1.81 9.83 15.12
C MET A 384 1.06 11.06 14.57
N SER A 385 0.80 12.03 15.43
CA SER A 385 0.21 13.33 15.10
C SER A 385 1.29 14.39 14.94
N ASN A 386 1.72 14.96 16.05
CA ASN A 386 2.79 15.95 16.11
C ASN A 386 4.09 15.30 16.59
N SER A 387 4.99 15.01 15.67
CA SER A 387 6.29 14.41 15.96
C SER A 387 7.15 15.20 16.94
N ASN A 388 7.00 16.53 16.98
CA ASN A 388 7.81 17.37 17.85
C ASN A 388 7.64 17.02 19.34
N VAL A 389 6.47 16.53 19.71
CA VAL A 389 6.11 16.15 21.09
C VAL A 389 5.67 14.68 21.20
N HIS A 390 5.79 13.92 20.10
CA HIS A 390 5.41 12.51 19.99
C HIS A 390 3.93 12.26 20.35
N ASP A 391 3.04 13.16 19.92
CA ASP A 391 1.60 12.99 20.11
C ASP A 391 1.04 11.88 19.19
N HIS A 392 0.05 11.15 19.73
CA HIS A 392 -0.69 10.12 19.00
C HIS A 392 -2.19 10.47 18.83
N ALA A 393 -2.53 11.76 18.94
CA ALA A 393 -3.86 12.34 18.73
C ALA A 393 -3.77 13.85 18.47
N PRO A 394 -4.63 14.43 17.59
CA PRO A 394 -5.43 13.74 16.59
C PRO A 394 -4.57 13.20 15.44
N LEU A 395 -4.89 12.04 14.89
CA LEU A 395 -4.07 11.42 13.84
C LEU A 395 -4.34 12.03 12.45
N PRO A 396 -3.32 12.17 11.57
CA PRO A 396 -3.49 12.46 10.16
C PRO A 396 -3.91 11.19 9.41
N VAL A 397 -5.23 11.02 9.22
CA VAL A 397 -5.80 9.80 8.64
C VAL A 397 -6.89 10.14 7.63
N LEU A 398 -6.89 9.44 6.50
CA LEU A 398 -7.96 9.44 5.52
C LEU A 398 -8.19 8.03 4.95
N VAL A 399 -9.38 7.81 4.42
CA VAL A 399 -9.70 6.66 3.58
C VAL A 399 -10.18 7.15 2.22
N VAL A 400 -9.86 6.39 1.17
CA VAL A 400 -10.22 6.76 -0.21
C VAL A 400 -10.61 5.53 -1.03
N GLY A 401 -11.55 5.72 -1.96
CA GLY A 401 -12.08 4.70 -2.84
C GLY A 401 -13.58 4.51 -2.68
N GLY A 402 -14.15 3.54 -3.41
CA GLY A 402 -15.58 3.26 -3.39
C GLY A 402 -16.00 2.09 -2.50
N ALA A 403 -15.06 1.20 -2.14
CA ALA A 403 -15.35 -0.03 -1.37
C ALA A 403 -16.58 -0.80 -1.90
N ASN A 404 -16.71 -0.94 -3.22
CA ASN A 404 -17.89 -1.53 -3.90
C ASN A 404 -19.21 -0.77 -3.55
N GLY A 405 -19.16 0.56 -3.49
CA GLY A 405 -20.31 1.40 -3.12
C GLY A 405 -20.60 1.47 -1.61
N ARG A 406 -19.74 0.89 -0.77
CA ARG A 406 -19.90 0.88 0.70
C ARG A 406 -19.22 2.07 1.39
N LEU A 407 -18.36 2.79 0.69
CA LEU A 407 -17.74 4.02 1.17
C LEU A 407 -18.30 5.22 0.39
N LYS A 408 -18.85 6.20 1.10
CA LYS A 408 -19.29 7.46 0.51
C LYS A 408 -18.24 8.53 0.76
N GLY A 409 -17.50 8.93 -0.26
CA GLY A 409 -16.46 9.96 -0.19
C GLY A 409 -17.00 11.39 -0.17
N GLY A 410 -16.10 12.35 -0.42
CA GLY A 410 -16.39 13.78 -0.46
C GLY A 410 -16.67 14.41 0.91
N ARG A 411 -16.16 13.82 2.01
CA ARG A 411 -16.53 14.21 3.38
C ARG A 411 -15.34 14.38 4.31
N HIS A 412 -15.48 15.33 5.22
CA HIS A 412 -14.70 15.42 6.44
C HIS A 412 -15.59 15.07 7.63
N ILE A 413 -15.23 14.04 8.38
CA ILE A 413 -15.97 13.56 9.55
C ILE A 413 -15.13 13.81 10.80
N LYS A 414 -15.72 14.48 11.77
CA LYS A 414 -15.07 14.80 13.03
C LYS A 414 -15.69 14.00 14.17
N TYR A 415 -14.89 13.11 14.75
CA TYR A 415 -15.31 12.29 15.88
C TYR A 415 -15.04 12.98 17.23
N PRO A 416 -15.59 12.47 18.34
CA PRO A 416 -15.15 12.90 19.68
C PRO A 416 -13.65 12.71 19.85
N GLU A 417 -13.01 13.63 20.58
CA GLU A 417 -11.57 13.59 20.83
C GLU A 417 -11.14 12.26 21.48
N GLY A 418 -10.07 11.69 20.97
CA GLY A 418 -9.51 10.43 21.46
C GLY A 418 -10.30 9.18 21.08
N THR A 419 -11.20 9.27 20.07
CA THR A 419 -11.82 8.07 19.46
C THR A 419 -10.74 7.11 18.98
N PRO A 420 -10.77 5.82 19.37
CA PRO A 420 -9.73 4.88 18.98
C PRO A 420 -9.61 4.74 17.45
N MET A 421 -8.39 4.81 16.92
CA MET A 421 -8.12 4.51 15.51
C MET A 421 -8.56 3.08 15.16
N ALA A 422 -8.50 2.16 16.12
CA ALA A 422 -8.93 0.79 15.96
C ALA A 422 -10.44 0.66 15.61
N ASN A 423 -11.27 1.67 15.91
CA ASN A 423 -12.65 1.73 15.44
C ASN A 423 -12.72 1.87 13.91
N LEU A 424 -11.83 2.68 13.32
CA LEU A 424 -11.69 2.76 11.86
C LEU A 424 -11.17 1.45 11.27
N LEU A 425 -10.19 0.82 11.90
CA LEU A 425 -9.64 -0.47 11.47
C LEU A 425 -10.72 -1.55 11.44
N LEU A 426 -11.56 -1.62 12.48
CA LEU A 426 -12.70 -2.51 12.54
C LEU A 426 -13.73 -2.21 11.43
N THR A 427 -13.98 -0.92 11.17
CA THR A 427 -14.90 -0.45 10.12
C THR A 427 -14.38 -0.81 8.72
N ILE A 428 -13.08 -0.72 8.47
CA ILE A 428 -12.44 -1.14 7.21
C ILE A 428 -12.68 -2.62 6.96
N LEU A 429 -12.49 -3.47 7.97
CA LEU A 429 -12.78 -4.90 7.87
C LEU A 429 -14.26 -5.17 7.56
N ASP A 430 -15.18 -4.50 8.25
CA ASP A 430 -16.63 -4.66 8.02
C ASP A 430 -17.02 -4.26 6.59
N LYS A 431 -16.49 -3.12 6.09
CA LYS A 431 -16.71 -2.69 4.69
C LYS A 431 -16.11 -3.67 3.67
N ALA A 432 -15.04 -4.36 4.02
CA ALA A 432 -14.49 -5.46 3.22
C ALA A 432 -15.31 -6.75 3.31
N GLY A 433 -16.37 -6.79 4.12
CA GLY A 433 -17.20 -7.99 4.36
C GLY A 433 -16.58 -8.95 5.37
N ILE A 434 -15.61 -8.51 6.13
CA ILE A 434 -14.87 -9.30 7.13
C ILE A 434 -15.37 -8.92 8.52
N ARG A 435 -16.24 -9.74 9.09
CA ARG A 435 -16.81 -9.49 10.42
C ARG A 435 -15.82 -9.86 11.52
N ARG A 436 -15.61 -8.92 12.44
CA ARG A 436 -14.87 -9.10 13.68
C ARG A 436 -15.63 -8.40 14.81
N ASP A 437 -15.55 -8.95 16.01
CA ASP A 437 -16.16 -8.33 17.20
C ASP A 437 -15.34 -7.12 17.67
N SER A 438 -14.03 -7.19 17.53
CA SER A 438 -13.10 -6.12 17.92
C SER A 438 -11.77 -6.22 17.17
N VAL A 439 -11.03 -5.10 17.15
CA VAL A 439 -9.62 -4.99 16.73
C VAL A 439 -8.92 -4.15 17.79
N GLY A 440 -7.84 -4.66 18.40
CA GLY A 440 -7.06 -3.92 19.40
C GLY A 440 -7.92 -3.26 20.48
N ASP A 441 -7.76 -1.95 20.65
CA ASP A 441 -8.50 -1.13 21.61
C ASP A 441 -9.83 -0.57 21.07
N SER A 442 -10.39 -1.16 20.01
CA SER A 442 -11.66 -0.70 19.43
C SER A 442 -12.82 -0.82 20.41
N THR A 443 -13.72 0.18 20.35
CA THR A 443 -14.95 0.25 21.16
C THR A 443 -16.22 0.08 20.31
N GLY A 444 -16.08 -0.04 18.99
CA GLY A 444 -17.17 -0.22 18.04
C GLY A 444 -16.85 0.29 16.66
N LEU A 445 -17.78 0.19 15.74
CA LEU A 445 -17.66 0.68 14.37
C LEU A 445 -17.83 2.21 14.28
N LEU A 446 -17.21 2.83 13.29
CA LEU A 446 -17.48 4.20 12.87
C LEU A 446 -18.61 4.19 11.83
N VAL A 447 -19.83 4.34 12.29
CA VAL A 447 -21.06 4.13 11.48
C VAL A 447 -21.16 5.09 10.30
N GLU A 448 -20.56 6.28 10.40
CA GLU A 448 -20.63 7.34 9.39
C GLU A 448 -19.63 7.19 8.24
N VAL A 449 -18.62 6.32 8.38
CA VAL A 449 -17.60 6.06 7.33
C VAL A 449 -18.20 5.31 6.15
#